data_4a1684830c7192f141350ea777114ead
#
_entry.id   4a1684830c7192f141350ea777114ead
#
_cell.length_a   1.000
_cell.length_b   1.000
_cell.length_c   1.000
_cell.angle_alpha   90.00
_cell.angle_beta   90.00
_cell.angle_gamma   90.00
#
_symmetry.space_group_name_H-M   'P 1'
#
loop_
_entity.id
_entity.type
_entity.pdbx_description
1 polymer ?
#
loop_
_entity_poly.entity_id
_entity_poly.type
_entity_poly.pdbx_seq_one_letter_code
_entity_poly.pdbx_strand_id
1 'polypeptide(L)'
;QDIRLMKSISFINIRVAHQIQGCANQVMDYLYSDDGRFLNTLVISPPRCGKTTLLRDMIRQVSDGPRTQRSGRRIPGVSVGVVDERSELGACYQGVPQNDLGMRTDVLDCCPKSQGMMMLVRSMAPQVIAVDEIGSREDVQAIEYVRNCGCSLAATIHGSSLEDIMQKPAVGELIQQGAFERMILLDCRGRAGHVASIWDGRGNVLY
;
A
#
# COMPACT_ATOMS: atom_id res chain seq x y z
N GLN A 1 -24.88 5.28 7.41
CA GLN A 1 -25.75 5.32 8.62
C GLN A 1 -24.87 5.63 9.82
N ASP A 2 -25.05 6.78 10.43
CA ASP A 2 -24.37 7.12 11.69
C ASP A 2 -24.96 6.29 12.82
N ILE A 3 -24.16 5.38 13.37
CA ILE A 3 -24.50 4.64 14.58
C ILE A 3 -24.20 5.55 15.78
N ARG A 4 -25.22 6.24 16.29
CA ARG A 4 -25.06 7.17 17.42
C ARG A 4 -25.08 6.49 18.80
N LEU A 5 -25.57 5.26 18.89
CA LEU A 5 -25.71 4.54 20.15
C LEU A 5 -25.79 3.04 19.92
N MET A 6 -24.93 2.27 20.58
CA MET A 6 -25.02 0.82 20.70
C MET A 6 -25.46 0.46 22.13
N LYS A 7 -26.51 -0.37 22.26
CA LYS A 7 -27.01 -0.86 23.54
C LYS A 7 -26.82 -2.39 23.62
N SER A 8 -26.66 -2.91 24.83
CA SER A 8 -26.61 -4.34 25.11
C SER A 8 -25.49 -5.06 24.36
N ILE A 9 -24.27 -4.55 24.47
CA ILE A 9 -23.06 -5.19 23.91
C ILE A 9 -22.75 -6.48 24.68
N SER A 10 -22.83 -7.63 24.00
CA SER A 10 -22.56 -8.94 24.59
C SER A 10 -21.06 -9.31 24.55
N PHE A 11 -20.34 -8.87 23.54
CA PHE A 11 -18.89 -9.09 23.39
C PHE A 11 -18.28 -8.06 22.47
N ILE A 12 -16.95 -7.88 22.61
CA ILE A 12 -16.16 -6.96 21.79
C ILE A 12 -15.02 -7.78 21.15
N ASN A 13 -14.82 -7.60 19.85
CA ASN A 13 -13.65 -8.13 19.14
C ASN A 13 -12.61 -7.01 19.02
N ILE A 14 -11.47 -7.17 19.66
CA ILE A 14 -10.37 -6.21 19.62
C ILE A 14 -9.28 -6.74 18.70
N ARG A 15 -8.98 -6.03 17.62
CA ARG A 15 -7.80 -6.28 16.78
C ARG A 15 -6.65 -5.43 17.29
N VAL A 16 -5.55 -6.08 17.63
CA VAL A 16 -4.31 -5.37 17.97
C VAL A 16 -3.45 -5.29 16.72
N ALA A 17 -3.14 -4.08 16.27
CA ALA A 17 -2.21 -3.87 15.16
C ALA A 17 -0.79 -4.17 15.63
N HIS A 18 -0.06 -4.98 14.87
CA HIS A 18 1.35 -5.25 15.11
C HIS A 18 2.18 -4.61 14.01
N GLN A 19 3.15 -3.81 14.39
CA GLN A 19 4.17 -3.32 13.48
C GLN A 19 5.36 -4.28 13.47
N ILE A 20 5.79 -4.71 12.27
CA ILE A 20 6.97 -5.54 12.07
C ILE A 20 7.92 -4.77 11.17
N GLN A 21 8.87 -4.07 11.76
CA GLN A 21 9.88 -3.34 11.01
C GLN A 21 10.83 -4.31 10.30
N GLY A 22 11.19 -3.99 9.06
CA GLY A 22 12.06 -4.79 8.22
C GLY A 22 11.36 -5.93 7.46
N CYS A 23 10.05 -6.14 7.63
CA CYS A 23 9.35 -7.18 6.88
C CYS A 23 9.32 -6.89 5.36
N ALA A 24 9.43 -5.62 4.94
CA ALA A 24 9.53 -5.23 3.55
C ALA A 24 10.95 -5.33 2.96
N ASN A 25 12.00 -5.59 3.74
CA ASN A 25 13.39 -5.64 3.24
C ASN A 25 13.55 -6.54 2.02
N GLN A 26 12.85 -7.68 1.99
CA GLN A 26 12.93 -8.66 0.90
C GLN A 26 12.36 -8.15 -0.44
N VAL A 27 11.50 -7.13 -0.43
CA VAL A 27 10.88 -6.60 -1.64
C VAL A 27 11.46 -5.27 -2.11
N MET A 28 12.08 -4.48 -1.22
CA MET A 28 12.51 -3.12 -1.52
C MET A 28 13.44 -3.01 -2.72
N ASP A 29 14.32 -3.99 -2.95
CA ASP A 29 15.24 -4.00 -4.09
C ASP A 29 14.55 -4.10 -5.46
N TYR A 30 13.31 -4.56 -5.48
CA TYR A 30 12.50 -4.70 -6.70
C TYR A 30 11.60 -3.49 -6.97
N LEU A 31 11.46 -2.58 -5.99
CA LEU A 31 10.47 -1.51 -6.03
C LEU A 31 11.01 -0.18 -6.58
N TYR A 32 12.25 -0.17 -7.02
CA TYR A 32 12.87 1.04 -7.57
C TYR A 32 13.40 0.80 -8.97
N SER A 33 13.27 1.82 -9.80
CA SER A 33 13.94 1.91 -11.10
C SER A 33 15.43 2.22 -10.93
N ASP A 34 16.19 2.11 -12.00
CA ASP A 34 17.65 2.36 -11.99
C ASP A 34 18.01 3.79 -11.61
N ASP A 35 17.14 4.75 -11.90
CA ASP A 35 17.26 6.17 -11.52
C ASP A 35 16.83 6.44 -10.06
N GLY A 36 16.25 5.45 -9.38
CA GLY A 36 15.86 5.53 -7.97
C GLY A 36 14.42 6.02 -7.75
N ARG A 37 13.59 6.07 -8.77
CA ARG A 37 12.15 6.33 -8.66
C ARG A 37 11.43 5.10 -8.08
N PHE A 38 10.50 5.32 -7.15
CA PHE A 38 9.62 4.26 -6.67
C PHE A 38 8.64 3.84 -7.77
N LEU A 39 8.53 2.55 -8.01
CA LEU A 39 7.69 1.95 -9.05
C LEU A 39 6.26 1.72 -8.53
N ASN A 40 5.26 2.00 -9.37
CA ASN A 40 3.87 1.73 -9.02
C ASN A 40 3.69 0.27 -8.64
N THR A 41 3.36 0.02 -7.38
CA THR A 41 3.37 -1.31 -6.78
C THR A 41 2.01 -1.73 -6.28
N LEU A 42 1.59 -2.95 -6.63
CA LEU A 42 0.38 -3.60 -6.14
C LEU A 42 0.77 -4.84 -5.31
N VAL A 43 0.33 -4.87 -4.05
CA VAL A 43 0.46 -6.05 -3.18
C VAL A 43 -0.84 -6.85 -3.21
N ILE A 44 -0.76 -8.06 -3.72
CA ILE A 44 -1.87 -9.01 -3.83
C ILE A 44 -1.76 -10.02 -2.68
N SER A 45 -2.82 -10.23 -1.95
CA SER A 45 -2.79 -11.12 -0.78
C SER A 45 -4.15 -11.68 -0.43
N PRO A 46 -4.23 -12.96 -0.07
CA PRO A 46 -5.38 -13.48 0.65
C PRO A 46 -5.58 -12.73 1.98
N PRO A 47 -6.77 -12.81 2.59
CA PRO A 47 -7.02 -12.21 3.89
C PRO A 47 -6.04 -12.73 4.95
N ARG A 48 -5.62 -11.86 5.88
CA ARG A 48 -4.76 -12.19 7.04
C ARG A 48 -3.34 -12.67 6.72
N CYS A 49 -2.85 -12.53 5.48
CA CYS A 49 -1.49 -12.92 5.11
C CYS A 49 -0.46 -11.78 5.27
N GLY A 50 -0.83 -10.66 5.89
CA GLY A 50 0.12 -9.61 6.27
C GLY A 50 0.29 -8.45 5.27
N LYS A 51 -0.64 -8.26 4.31
CA LYS A 51 -0.54 -7.18 3.32
C LYS A 51 -0.42 -5.78 3.94
N THR A 52 -1.29 -5.45 4.92
CA THR A 52 -1.25 -4.16 5.63
C THR A 52 0.06 -3.99 6.40
N THR A 53 0.60 -5.07 6.98
CA THR A 53 1.88 -5.06 7.70
C THR A 53 3.05 -4.80 6.73
N LEU A 54 3.04 -5.46 5.57
CA LEU A 54 4.05 -5.24 4.52
C LEU A 54 3.96 -3.80 3.98
N LEU A 55 2.75 -3.34 3.62
CA LEU A 55 2.55 -1.98 3.10
C LEU A 55 3.03 -0.92 4.11
N ARG A 56 2.76 -1.10 5.38
CA ARG A 56 3.19 -0.18 6.44
C ARG A 56 4.72 -0.05 6.49
N ASP A 57 5.45 -1.16 6.44
CA ASP A 57 6.92 -1.12 6.46
C ASP A 57 7.50 -0.62 5.13
N MET A 58 6.84 -0.89 3.99
CA MET A 58 7.17 -0.26 2.71
C MET A 58 7.07 1.26 2.79
N ILE A 59 5.96 1.79 3.30
CA ILE A 59 5.73 3.24 3.51
C ILE A 59 6.87 3.83 4.33
N ARG A 60 7.17 3.24 5.49
CA ARG A 60 8.25 3.70 6.37
C ARG A 60 9.59 3.74 5.64
N GLN A 61 9.96 2.66 4.93
CA GLN A 61 11.24 2.60 4.23
C GLN A 61 11.31 3.58 3.05
N VAL A 62 10.21 3.76 2.31
CA VAL A 62 10.14 4.75 1.21
C VAL A 62 10.30 6.17 1.77
N SER A 63 9.65 6.46 2.87
CA SER A 63 9.72 7.76 3.55
C SER A 63 11.11 8.07 4.11
N ASP A 64 11.77 7.09 4.74
CA ASP A 64 13.09 7.27 5.37
C ASP A 64 14.25 7.15 4.38
N GLY A 65 14.03 6.46 3.28
CA GLY A 65 15.04 6.11 2.29
C GLY A 65 15.66 4.74 2.56
N PRO A 66 15.35 3.73 1.76
CA PRO A 66 15.88 2.38 1.96
C PRO A 66 17.34 2.26 1.58
N ARG A 67 17.98 1.26 2.18
CA ARG A 67 19.24 0.72 1.66
C ARG A 67 18.91 -0.53 0.83
N THR A 68 19.20 -0.48 -0.45
CA THR A 68 19.06 -1.67 -1.30
C THR A 68 20.09 -2.72 -0.91
N GLN A 69 19.65 -3.97 -0.75
CA GLN A 69 20.56 -5.08 -0.37
C GLN A 69 21.45 -5.50 -1.52
N ARG A 70 20.95 -5.45 -2.78
CA ARG A 70 21.67 -5.87 -3.97
C ARG A 70 22.84 -4.95 -4.36
N SER A 71 22.65 -3.65 -4.26
CA SER A 71 23.66 -2.67 -4.71
C SER A 71 24.34 -1.93 -3.56
N GLY A 72 23.84 -2.07 -2.33
CA GLY A 72 24.27 -1.25 -1.18
C GLY A 72 23.96 0.25 -1.34
N ARG A 73 23.30 0.64 -2.44
CA ARG A 73 22.97 2.03 -2.75
C ARG A 73 21.92 2.55 -1.77
N ARG A 74 22.19 3.70 -1.20
CA ARG A 74 21.19 4.43 -0.41
C ARG A 74 20.30 5.22 -1.35
N ILE A 75 18.99 4.96 -1.32
CA ILE A 75 17.98 5.74 -2.04
C ILE A 75 17.49 6.84 -1.09
N PRO A 76 17.43 8.11 -1.52
CA PRO A 76 16.87 9.17 -0.68
C PRO A 76 15.42 8.88 -0.31
N GLY A 77 15.04 9.20 0.92
CA GLY A 77 13.64 9.16 1.33
C GLY A 77 12.83 10.24 0.63
N VAL A 78 11.58 9.93 0.33
CA VAL A 78 10.65 10.78 -0.42
C VAL A 78 9.39 11.08 0.39
N SER A 79 8.63 12.11 -0.02
CA SER A 79 7.34 12.42 0.61
C SER A 79 6.31 11.34 0.26
N VAL A 80 5.64 10.82 1.28
CA VAL A 80 4.60 9.79 1.16
C VAL A 80 3.30 10.32 1.72
N GLY A 81 2.23 10.24 0.93
CA GLY A 81 0.87 10.50 1.39
C GLY A 81 0.16 9.17 1.64
N VAL A 82 -0.40 8.98 2.80
CA VAL A 82 -1.16 7.77 3.17
C VAL A 82 -2.62 8.10 3.30
N VAL A 83 -3.47 7.36 2.59
CA VAL A 83 -4.92 7.38 2.84
C VAL A 83 -5.28 6.14 3.66
N ASP A 84 -5.63 6.36 4.91
CA ASP A 84 -5.93 5.29 5.88
C ASP A 84 -7.43 5.31 6.24
N GLU A 85 -8.25 4.67 5.40
CA GLU A 85 -9.71 4.70 5.55
C GLU A 85 -10.19 4.05 6.85
N ARG A 86 -9.46 3.05 7.35
CA ARG A 86 -9.85 2.27 8.53
C ARG A 86 -8.95 2.48 9.73
N SER A 87 -8.03 3.44 9.67
CA SER A 87 -7.01 3.64 10.71
C SER A 87 -6.19 2.37 11.01
N GLU A 88 -5.93 1.57 9.96
CA GLU A 88 -5.18 0.32 10.11
C GLU A 88 -3.68 0.50 9.80
N LEU A 89 -3.32 1.44 8.94
CA LEU A 89 -1.91 1.74 8.60
C LEU A 89 -1.23 2.55 9.70
N GLY A 90 -1.78 3.72 10.00
CA GLY A 90 -1.25 4.62 11.01
C GLY A 90 -1.69 4.26 12.43
N ALA A 91 -2.85 3.61 12.59
CA ALA A 91 -3.51 3.42 13.89
C ALA A 91 -3.58 4.73 14.67
N CYS A 92 -4.08 5.79 14.03
CA CYS A 92 -4.05 7.14 14.56
C CYS A 92 -4.86 7.28 15.85
N TYR A 93 -4.28 7.98 16.82
CA TYR A 93 -4.98 8.42 18.02
C TYR A 93 -4.93 9.94 18.08
N GLN A 94 -6.09 10.58 18.11
CA GLN A 94 -6.21 12.06 18.09
C GLN A 94 -5.41 12.70 16.94
N GLY A 95 -5.43 12.09 15.76
CA GLY A 95 -4.72 12.58 14.58
C GLY A 95 -3.22 12.26 14.53
N VAL A 96 -2.69 11.56 15.53
CA VAL A 96 -1.27 11.20 15.59
C VAL A 96 -1.10 9.70 15.28
N PRO A 97 -0.34 9.33 14.23
CA PRO A 97 -0.02 7.94 13.95
C PRO A 97 0.72 7.29 15.13
N GLN A 98 0.26 6.10 15.54
CA GLN A 98 0.89 5.29 16.59
C GLN A 98 1.88 4.28 16.02
N ASN A 99 1.75 3.97 14.72
CA ASN A 99 2.74 3.19 13.99
C ASN A 99 3.78 4.13 13.37
N ASP A 100 5.02 3.65 13.29
CA ASP A 100 6.08 4.34 12.57
C ASP A 100 5.89 4.18 11.06
N LEU A 101 5.55 5.26 10.39
CA LEU A 101 5.37 5.33 8.93
C LEU A 101 6.50 6.09 8.22
N GLY A 102 7.54 6.47 8.97
CA GLY A 102 8.66 7.26 8.48
C GLY A 102 8.44 8.78 8.57
N MET A 103 9.53 9.52 8.58
CA MET A 103 9.52 10.95 8.95
C MET A 103 8.98 11.89 7.85
N ARG A 104 8.77 11.40 6.62
CA ARG A 104 8.25 12.17 5.47
C ARG A 104 6.87 11.69 5.05
N THR A 105 6.09 11.18 6.00
CA THR A 105 4.77 10.61 5.74
C THR A 105 3.68 11.46 6.35
N ASP A 106 2.71 11.85 5.52
CA ASP A 106 1.48 12.50 5.94
C ASP A 106 0.32 11.50 5.84
N VAL A 107 -0.56 11.49 6.84
CA VAL A 107 -1.67 10.53 6.93
C VAL A 107 -3.00 11.25 6.93
N LEU A 108 -3.87 10.90 5.97
CA LEU A 108 -5.30 11.19 6.02
C LEU A 108 -6.01 10.00 6.67
N ASP A 109 -6.27 10.14 7.96
CA ASP A 109 -6.93 9.12 8.78
C ASP A 109 -8.45 9.17 8.62
N CYS A 110 -9.10 7.99 8.63
CA CYS A 110 -10.56 7.85 8.52
C CYS A 110 -11.15 8.56 7.28
N CYS A 111 -10.41 8.63 6.19
CA CYS A 111 -10.81 9.30 4.95
C CYS A 111 -11.11 8.27 3.84
N PRO A 112 -12.23 8.41 3.09
CA PRO A 112 -12.50 7.55 1.94
C PRO A 112 -11.36 7.60 0.91
N LYS A 113 -10.93 6.43 0.42
CA LYS A 113 -9.73 6.27 -0.41
C LYS A 113 -9.70 7.19 -1.62
N SER A 114 -10.73 7.16 -2.44
CA SER A 114 -10.80 7.94 -3.67
C SER A 114 -10.71 9.45 -3.42
N GLN A 115 -11.40 9.93 -2.40
CA GLN A 115 -11.37 11.34 -2.01
C GLN A 115 -10.01 11.72 -1.41
N GLY A 116 -9.48 10.90 -0.52
CA GLY A 116 -8.21 11.13 0.14
C GLY A 116 -7.03 11.18 -0.85
N MET A 117 -6.99 10.30 -1.84
CA MET A 117 -5.98 10.32 -2.90
C MET A 117 -5.98 11.66 -3.66
N MET A 118 -7.15 12.13 -4.09
CA MET A 118 -7.27 13.40 -4.78
C MET A 118 -6.90 14.60 -3.90
N MET A 119 -7.25 14.55 -2.62
CA MET A 119 -6.90 15.61 -1.65
C MET A 119 -5.39 15.69 -1.45
N LEU A 120 -4.71 14.56 -1.24
CA LEU A 120 -3.26 14.49 -1.05
C LEU A 120 -2.50 15.05 -2.25
N VAL A 121 -2.89 14.67 -3.47
CA VAL A 121 -2.27 15.21 -4.70
C VAL A 121 -2.37 16.74 -4.75
N ARG A 122 -3.53 17.29 -4.44
CA ARG A 122 -3.78 18.74 -4.55
C ARG A 122 -3.13 19.57 -3.45
N SER A 123 -3.06 19.03 -2.23
CA SER A 123 -2.61 19.79 -1.06
C SER A 123 -1.13 19.59 -0.75
N MET A 124 -0.59 18.40 -0.99
CA MET A 124 0.75 18.00 -0.53
C MET A 124 1.69 17.62 -1.67
N ALA A 125 1.14 17.31 -2.86
CA ALA A 125 1.91 16.83 -4.02
C ALA A 125 2.97 15.77 -3.62
N PRO A 126 2.59 14.67 -2.95
CA PRO A 126 3.54 13.67 -2.49
C PRO A 126 4.16 12.95 -3.68
N GLN A 127 5.38 12.42 -3.51
CA GLN A 127 6.02 11.62 -4.55
C GLN A 127 5.43 10.21 -4.63
N VAL A 128 4.95 9.69 -3.50
CA VAL A 128 4.30 8.37 -3.42
C VAL A 128 2.99 8.50 -2.65
N ILE A 129 1.92 7.89 -3.16
CA ILE A 129 0.67 7.71 -2.43
C ILE A 129 0.52 6.24 -2.05
N ALA A 130 0.20 5.98 -0.79
CA ALA A 130 -0.07 4.64 -0.28
C ALA A 130 -1.54 4.51 0.14
N VAL A 131 -2.16 3.39 -0.26
CA VAL A 131 -3.57 3.09 0.02
C VAL A 131 -3.78 1.60 0.23
N ASP A 132 -4.53 1.23 1.27
CA ASP A 132 -4.85 -0.17 1.55
C ASP A 132 -6.21 -0.57 0.94
N GLU A 133 -6.32 -1.80 0.44
CA GLU A 133 -7.55 -2.45 -0.03
C GLU A 133 -8.31 -1.69 -1.15
N ILE A 134 -7.64 -1.50 -2.30
CA ILE A 134 -8.33 -0.96 -3.49
C ILE A 134 -9.30 -2.00 -4.06
N GLY A 135 -10.41 -1.54 -4.69
CA GLY A 135 -11.35 -2.46 -5.30
C GLY A 135 -12.56 -1.83 -5.98
N SER A 136 -12.92 -0.60 -5.63
CA SER A 136 -14.06 0.08 -6.22
C SER A 136 -13.70 0.77 -7.56
N ARG A 137 -14.71 1.12 -8.35
CA ARG A 137 -14.50 1.94 -9.58
C ARG A 137 -13.98 3.33 -9.25
N GLU A 138 -14.42 3.88 -8.13
CA GLU A 138 -13.98 5.18 -7.62
C GLU A 138 -12.50 5.14 -7.24
N ASP A 139 -12.01 4.04 -6.68
CA ASP A 139 -10.58 3.85 -6.38
C ASP A 139 -9.77 3.85 -7.68
N VAL A 140 -10.24 3.14 -8.70
CA VAL A 140 -9.56 3.08 -10.02
C VAL A 140 -9.45 4.46 -10.65
N GLN A 141 -10.53 5.24 -10.67
CA GLN A 141 -10.52 6.61 -11.20
C GLN A 141 -9.55 7.52 -10.43
N ALA A 142 -9.51 7.38 -9.11
CA ALA A 142 -8.57 8.14 -8.28
C ALA A 142 -7.11 7.73 -8.53
N ILE A 143 -6.84 6.44 -8.75
CA ILE A 143 -5.51 5.93 -9.11
C ILE A 143 -5.06 6.49 -10.47
N GLU A 144 -5.93 6.51 -11.46
CA GLU A 144 -5.62 7.14 -12.77
C GLU A 144 -5.29 8.63 -12.62
N TYR A 145 -6.04 9.34 -11.78
CA TYR A 145 -5.77 10.74 -11.46
C TYR A 145 -4.38 10.92 -10.81
N VAL A 146 -4.07 10.12 -9.79
CA VAL A 146 -2.77 10.13 -9.07
C VAL A 146 -1.61 9.94 -10.04
N ARG A 147 -1.71 8.93 -10.93
CA ARG A 147 -0.69 8.64 -11.95
C ARG A 147 -0.51 9.76 -12.95
N ASN A 148 -1.62 10.33 -13.42
CA ASN A 148 -1.60 11.45 -14.37
C ASN A 148 -0.98 12.72 -13.77
N CYS A 149 -0.99 12.85 -12.44
CA CYS A 149 -0.30 13.91 -11.70
C CYS A 149 1.18 13.61 -11.41
N GLY A 150 1.70 12.46 -11.85
CA GLY A 150 3.11 12.08 -11.70
C GLY A 150 3.47 11.49 -10.34
N CYS A 151 2.51 11.21 -9.47
CA CYS A 151 2.76 10.51 -8.21
C CYS A 151 2.88 9.00 -8.45
N SER A 152 3.81 8.35 -7.77
CA SER A 152 3.86 6.89 -7.70
C SER A 152 2.85 6.34 -6.70
N LEU A 153 2.47 5.07 -6.85
CA LEU A 153 1.45 4.42 -6.04
C LEU A 153 1.97 3.16 -5.36
N ALA A 154 1.65 2.99 -4.09
CA ALA A 154 1.75 1.74 -3.34
C ALA A 154 0.34 1.33 -2.90
N ALA A 155 -0.20 0.27 -3.46
CA ALA A 155 -1.57 -0.17 -3.16
C ALA A 155 -1.63 -1.64 -2.77
N THR A 156 -2.68 -2.03 -2.05
CA THR A 156 -2.96 -3.43 -1.77
C THR A 156 -4.32 -3.85 -2.30
N ILE A 157 -4.48 -5.13 -2.56
CA ILE A 157 -5.75 -5.74 -2.98
C ILE A 157 -5.89 -7.14 -2.40
N HIS A 158 -7.12 -7.52 -2.10
CA HIS A 158 -7.45 -8.91 -1.78
C HIS A 158 -7.49 -9.76 -3.03
N GLY A 159 -6.75 -10.88 -3.01
CA GLY A 159 -6.74 -11.88 -4.07
C GLY A 159 -5.80 -13.03 -3.76
N SER A 160 -6.00 -14.14 -4.46
CA SER A 160 -5.24 -15.39 -4.27
C SER A 160 -4.16 -15.59 -5.33
N SER A 161 -4.27 -14.93 -6.47
CA SER A 161 -3.32 -14.98 -7.57
C SER A 161 -3.45 -13.76 -8.49
N LEU A 162 -2.52 -13.60 -9.42
CA LEU A 162 -2.59 -12.53 -10.43
C LEU A 162 -3.81 -12.75 -11.36
N GLU A 163 -4.10 -13.99 -11.73
CA GLU A 163 -5.25 -14.35 -12.58
C GLU A 163 -6.57 -13.95 -11.92
N ASP A 164 -6.70 -14.19 -10.59
CA ASP A 164 -7.86 -13.77 -9.82
C ASP A 164 -8.09 -12.26 -9.91
N ILE A 165 -7.02 -11.47 -9.78
CA ILE A 165 -7.12 -10.01 -9.87
C ILE A 165 -7.44 -9.54 -11.29
N MET A 166 -6.87 -10.18 -12.31
CA MET A 166 -7.15 -9.86 -13.71
C MET A 166 -8.62 -10.08 -14.10
N GLN A 167 -9.35 -10.95 -13.39
CA GLN A 167 -10.78 -11.18 -13.59
C GLN A 167 -11.67 -10.12 -12.92
N LYS A 168 -11.12 -9.29 -12.03
CA LYS A 168 -11.86 -8.19 -11.40
C LYS A 168 -12.01 -7.03 -12.39
N PRO A 169 -13.22 -6.66 -12.85
CA PRO A 169 -13.40 -5.81 -14.03
C PRO A 169 -12.60 -4.51 -13.96
N ALA A 170 -12.75 -3.74 -12.88
CA ALA A 170 -12.12 -2.41 -12.78
C ALA A 170 -10.59 -2.50 -12.59
N VAL A 171 -10.12 -3.36 -11.69
CA VAL A 171 -8.69 -3.46 -11.37
C VAL A 171 -7.94 -4.25 -12.45
N GLY A 172 -8.57 -5.25 -13.06
CA GLY A 172 -7.98 -6.00 -14.19
C GLY A 172 -7.69 -5.09 -15.38
N GLU A 173 -8.61 -4.19 -15.74
CA GLU A 173 -8.38 -3.17 -16.78
C GLU A 173 -7.19 -2.26 -16.44
N LEU A 174 -7.10 -1.81 -15.19
CA LEU A 174 -6.03 -0.94 -14.72
C LEU A 174 -4.66 -1.64 -14.83
N ILE A 175 -4.58 -2.94 -14.51
CA ILE A 175 -3.35 -3.73 -14.68
C ILE A 175 -3.00 -3.90 -16.16
N GLN A 176 -3.98 -4.21 -17.02
CA GLN A 176 -3.77 -4.36 -18.48
C GLN A 176 -3.27 -3.06 -19.11
N GLN A 177 -3.69 -1.92 -18.61
CA GLN A 177 -3.19 -0.59 -19.02
C GLN A 177 -1.79 -0.26 -18.49
N GLY A 178 -1.14 -1.20 -17.77
CA GLY A 178 0.20 -1.00 -17.22
C GLY A 178 0.26 0.00 -16.08
N ALA A 179 -0.80 0.08 -15.28
CA ALA A 179 -0.84 0.98 -14.14
C ALA A 179 0.16 0.60 -13.05
N PHE A 180 0.44 -0.68 -12.91
CA PHE A 180 1.38 -1.21 -11.93
C PHE A 180 2.63 -1.77 -12.62
N GLU A 181 3.77 -1.29 -12.18
CA GLU A 181 5.10 -1.69 -12.65
C GLU A 181 5.66 -2.87 -11.85
N ARG A 182 5.11 -3.10 -10.65
CA ARG A 182 5.45 -4.22 -9.75
C ARG A 182 4.19 -4.81 -9.15
N MET A 183 4.12 -6.13 -9.13
CA MET A 183 3.05 -6.87 -8.46
C MET A 183 3.69 -7.88 -7.53
N ILE A 184 3.30 -7.86 -6.26
CA ILE A 184 3.81 -8.73 -5.19
C ILE A 184 2.68 -9.62 -4.73
N LEU A 185 2.84 -10.93 -4.84
CA LEU A 185 1.91 -11.89 -4.24
C LEU A 185 2.43 -12.34 -2.88
N LEU A 186 1.57 -12.21 -1.89
CA LEU A 186 1.80 -12.83 -0.58
C LEU A 186 1.02 -14.13 -0.47
N ASP A 187 1.57 -15.08 0.25
CA ASP A 187 0.86 -16.27 0.70
C ASP A 187 0.86 -16.36 2.23
N CYS A 188 0.06 -17.31 2.74
CA CYS A 188 -0.05 -17.53 4.18
C CYS A 188 0.86 -18.65 4.68
N ARG A 189 1.89 -19.07 3.90
CA ARG A 189 2.81 -20.13 4.30
C ARG A 189 3.82 -19.59 5.31
N GLY A 190 3.68 -19.96 6.57
CA GLY A 190 4.61 -19.58 7.62
C GLY A 190 4.28 -18.24 8.28
N ARG A 191 5.11 -17.21 8.09
CA ARG A 191 4.96 -15.89 8.73
C ARG A 191 4.08 -14.96 7.88
N ALA A 192 3.32 -14.08 8.54
CA ALA A 192 2.60 -13.01 7.86
C ALA A 192 3.57 -12.15 7.03
N GLY A 193 3.19 -11.84 5.77
CA GLY A 193 4.03 -11.09 4.84
C GLY A 193 5.04 -11.95 4.07
N HIS A 194 4.85 -13.28 4.02
CA HIS A 194 5.67 -14.14 3.16
C HIS A 194 5.41 -13.84 1.68
N VAL A 195 6.46 -13.49 0.95
CA VAL A 195 6.41 -13.19 -0.48
C VAL A 195 6.51 -14.48 -1.27
N ALA A 196 5.45 -14.80 -2.02
CA ALA A 196 5.41 -15.97 -2.88
C ALA A 196 6.04 -15.70 -4.25
N SER A 197 5.81 -14.51 -4.81
CA SER A 197 6.38 -14.11 -6.11
C SER A 197 6.28 -12.60 -6.31
N ILE A 198 7.15 -12.08 -7.18
CA ILE A 198 7.15 -10.68 -7.63
C ILE A 198 7.20 -10.69 -9.17
N TRP A 199 6.33 -9.90 -9.79
CA TRP A 199 6.32 -9.71 -11.24
C TRP A 199 6.58 -8.26 -11.62
N ASP A 200 7.12 -8.09 -12.81
CA ASP A 200 7.13 -6.78 -13.48
C ASP A 200 5.77 -6.46 -14.09
N GLY A 201 5.61 -5.22 -14.59
CA GLY A 201 4.38 -4.76 -15.24
C GLY A 201 4.03 -5.49 -16.55
N ARG A 202 4.92 -6.34 -17.06
CA ARG A 202 4.71 -7.18 -18.26
C ARG A 202 4.35 -8.62 -17.92
N GLY A 203 4.32 -8.97 -16.63
CA GLY A 203 4.03 -10.31 -16.16
C GLY A 203 5.24 -11.25 -16.09
N ASN A 204 6.47 -10.74 -16.24
CA ASN A 204 7.67 -11.55 -16.03
C ASN A 204 7.96 -11.73 -14.54
N VAL A 205 8.32 -12.94 -14.14
CA VAL A 205 8.67 -13.26 -12.76
C VAL A 205 10.06 -12.70 -12.45
N LEU A 206 10.17 -11.97 -11.34
CA LEU A 206 11.41 -11.38 -10.84
C LEU A 206 11.94 -12.12 -9.59
N TYR A 207 11.00 -12.75 -8.85
CA TYR A 207 11.27 -13.48 -7.61
C TYR A 207 10.26 -14.61 -7.46
#